data_2e71103bc854e60a439b2e5ad5e65c48
#
_entry.id   2e71103bc854e60a439b2e5ad5e65c48
#
_cell.length_a   1.000
_cell.length_b   1.000
_cell.length_c   1.000
_cell.angle_alpha   90.00
_cell.angle_beta   90.00
_cell.angle_gamma   90.00
#
_symmetry.space_group_name_H-M   'P 1'
#
loop_
_entity.id
_entity.type
_entity.pdbx_description
1 polymer ?
#
loop_
_entity_poly.entity_id
_entity_poly.type
_entity_poly.pdbx_seq_one_letter_code
_entity_poly.pdbx_strand_id
1 'polypeptide(L)'
;MIVATNRNLSKEVEKGQFREDLFYRLNVVSINMPPLRERTGDLPLLVRHFAEKISTELSVSMPEITESLLLPLNSYEWPGNVRELKNVLERSLLLKKTPIECINPSAGILNANTRSIEPNDERLASIEKHHMQRILGEENGNKSAAARRLDISRKTLERKEKLWIEQA
;
A
#
# COMPACT_ATOMS: atom_id res chain seq x y z
N MET A 1 14.00 29.30 -13.99
CA MET A 1 13.03 28.88 -12.96
C MET A 1 12.80 27.39 -13.15
N ILE A 2 12.81 26.58 -12.08
CA ILE A 2 12.50 25.14 -12.12
C ILE A 2 11.20 24.93 -11.36
N VAL A 3 10.25 24.22 -11.97
CA VAL A 3 8.93 23.92 -11.41
C VAL A 3 8.72 22.41 -11.44
N ALA A 4 8.11 21.86 -10.41
CA ALA A 4 7.75 20.44 -10.36
C ALA A 4 6.28 20.28 -9.99
N THR A 5 5.61 19.34 -10.60
CA THR A 5 4.21 18.97 -10.32
C THR A 5 4.00 17.48 -10.56
N ASN A 6 3.07 16.90 -9.84
CA ASN A 6 2.59 15.53 -10.08
C ASN A 6 1.29 15.51 -10.91
N ARG A 7 0.77 16.68 -11.32
CA ARG A 7 -0.43 16.81 -12.15
C ARG A 7 -0.08 16.90 -13.61
N ASN A 8 -0.94 16.37 -14.47
CA ASN A 8 -0.86 16.58 -15.91
C ASN A 8 -1.43 17.98 -16.23
N LEU A 9 -0.54 18.96 -16.40
CA LEU A 9 -0.93 20.35 -16.62
C LEU A 9 -1.76 20.56 -17.88
N SER A 10 -1.54 19.79 -18.98
CA SER A 10 -2.36 19.88 -20.19
C SER A 10 -3.81 19.55 -19.89
N LYS A 11 -4.07 18.47 -19.13
CA LYS A 11 -5.42 18.09 -18.71
C LYS A 11 -6.05 19.10 -17.76
N GLU A 12 -5.24 19.75 -16.92
CA GLU A 12 -5.74 20.81 -16.02
C GLU A 12 -6.12 22.09 -16.79
N VAL A 13 -5.42 22.40 -17.89
CA VAL A 13 -5.78 23.50 -18.79
C VAL A 13 -7.11 23.18 -19.51
N GLU A 14 -7.26 21.97 -20.06
CA GLU A 14 -8.51 21.51 -20.70
C GLU A 14 -9.73 21.61 -19.78
N LYS A 15 -9.53 21.35 -18.48
CA LYS A 15 -10.57 21.50 -17.44
C LYS A 15 -10.79 22.93 -16.95
N GLY A 16 -10.03 23.91 -17.45
CA GLY A 16 -10.07 25.28 -16.98
C GLY A 16 -9.50 25.49 -15.56
N GLN A 17 -8.82 24.48 -14.98
CA GLN A 17 -8.23 24.53 -13.64
C GLN A 17 -6.79 25.08 -13.61
N PHE A 18 -6.20 25.29 -14.79
CA PHE A 18 -4.89 25.88 -14.94
C PHE A 18 -4.90 26.84 -16.14
N ARG A 19 -4.25 27.99 -15.98
CA ARG A 19 -4.21 29.04 -17.01
C ARG A 19 -3.33 28.59 -18.18
N GLU A 20 -3.83 28.74 -19.39
CA GLU A 20 -3.15 28.36 -20.62
C GLU A 20 -1.88 29.18 -20.87
N ASP A 21 -1.93 30.50 -20.61
CA ASP A 21 -0.78 31.39 -20.77
C ASP A 21 0.38 31.01 -19.85
N LEU A 22 0.08 30.59 -18.62
CA LEU A 22 1.06 30.10 -17.66
C LEU A 22 1.63 28.75 -18.06
N PHE A 23 0.79 27.86 -18.58
CA PHE A 23 1.23 26.55 -19.08
C PHE A 23 2.30 26.69 -20.16
N TYR A 24 2.07 27.49 -21.20
CA TYR A 24 3.07 27.69 -22.26
C TYR A 24 4.35 28.36 -21.76
N ARG A 25 4.27 29.19 -20.75
CA ARG A 25 5.43 29.85 -20.14
C ARG A 25 6.29 28.90 -19.31
N LEU A 26 5.69 27.88 -18.70
CA LEU A 26 6.38 26.87 -17.87
C LEU A 26 6.86 25.67 -18.69
N ASN A 27 6.10 25.25 -19.68
CA ASN A 27 6.33 24.01 -20.44
C ASN A 27 7.30 24.19 -21.62
N VAL A 28 8.38 24.91 -21.41
CA VAL A 28 9.44 25.11 -22.43
C VAL A 28 10.29 23.82 -22.56
N VAL A 29 10.68 23.22 -21.43
CA VAL A 29 11.38 21.94 -21.36
C VAL A 29 10.74 21.12 -20.24
N SER A 30 10.27 19.94 -20.56
CA SER A 30 9.68 19.04 -19.59
C SER A 30 10.53 17.77 -19.42
N ILE A 31 10.77 17.40 -18.16
CA ILE A 31 11.43 16.16 -17.80
C ILE A 31 10.42 15.31 -17.04
N ASN A 32 10.09 14.16 -17.61
CA ASN A 32 9.22 13.18 -16.94
C ASN A 32 10.06 12.24 -16.09
N MET A 33 9.80 12.23 -14.77
CA MET A 33 10.46 11.32 -13.84
C MET A 33 9.62 10.03 -13.71
N PRO A 34 10.13 8.88 -14.19
CA PRO A 34 9.41 7.63 -14.07
C PRO A 34 9.28 7.20 -12.59
N PRO A 35 8.21 6.49 -12.22
CA PRO A 35 8.03 5.97 -10.87
C PRO A 35 9.09 4.91 -10.54
N LEU A 36 9.30 4.65 -9.24
CA LEU A 36 10.37 3.76 -8.76
C LEU A 36 10.23 2.33 -9.32
N ARG A 37 9.01 1.82 -9.49
CA ARG A 37 8.72 0.50 -10.09
C ARG A 37 9.25 0.34 -11.52
N GLU A 38 9.42 1.45 -12.25
CA GLU A 38 9.97 1.45 -13.61
C GLU A 38 11.50 1.62 -13.64
N ARG A 39 12.12 1.84 -12.46
CA ARG A 39 13.55 2.05 -12.25
C ARG A 39 14.14 0.99 -11.31
N THR A 40 13.84 -0.27 -11.57
CA THR A 40 14.26 -1.38 -10.69
C THR A 40 15.77 -1.46 -10.48
N GLY A 41 16.57 -1.06 -11.48
CA GLY A 41 18.02 -0.97 -11.36
C GLY A 41 18.53 0.06 -10.36
N ASP A 42 17.75 1.08 -10.05
CA ASP A 42 18.13 2.12 -9.09
C ASP A 42 17.85 1.69 -7.62
N LEU A 43 16.98 0.70 -7.41
CA LEU A 43 16.55 0.29 -6.08
C LEU A 43 17.71 -0.14 -5.18
N PRO A 44 18.67 -0.99 -5.60
CA PRO A 44 19.78 -1.38 -4.74
C PRO A 44 20.66 -0.19 -4.33
N LEU A 45 20.87 0.76 -5.24
CA LEU A 45 21.67 1.97 -4.98
C LEU A 45 20.95 2.89 -3.98
N LEU A 46 19.64 3.08 -4.15
CA LEU A 46 18.83 3.88 -3.26
C LEU A 46 18.73 3.26 -1.86
N VAL A 47 18.55 1.93 -1.77
CA VAL A 47 18.55 1.20 -0.50
C VAL A 47 19.86 1.40 0.24
N ARG A 48 20.99 1.22 -0.44
CA ARG A 48 22.32 1.42 0.16
C ARG A 48 22.52 2.84 0.64
N HIS A 49 22.22 3.82 -0.22
CA HIS A 49 22.36 5.24 0.11
C HIS A 49 21.53 5.64 1.33
N PHE A 50 20.24 5.25 1.37
CA PHE A 50 19.39 5.59 2.51
C PHE A 50 19.74 4.81 3.76
N ALA A 51 20.09 3.52 3.67
CA ALA A 51 20.51 2.74 4.83
C ALA A 51 21.76 3.37 5.49
N GLU A 52 22.76 3.75 4.70
CA GLU A 52 23.97 4.42 5.20
C GLU A 52 23.65 5.77 5.86
N LYS A 53 22.87 6.61 5.17
CA LYS A 53 22.48 7.92 5.66
C LYS A 53 21.70 7.82 6.99
N ILE A 54 20.66 6.97 7.03
CA ILE A 54 19.81 6.81 8.20
C ILE A 54 20.58 6.16 9.37
N SER A 55 21.43 5.17 9.08
CA SER A 55 22.29 4.56 10.12
C SER A 55 23.21 5.58 10.77
N THR A 56 23.74 6.49 9.99
CA THR A 56 24.56 7.60 10.52
C THR A 56 23.72 8.57 11.34
N GLU A 57 22.53 8.99 10.83
CA GLU A 57 21.63 9.92 11.52
C GLU A 57 21.12 9.35 12.87
N LEU A 58 20.81 8.05 12.90
CA LEU A 58 20.31 7.36 14.09
C LEU A 58 21.40 6.79 15.00
N SER A 59 22.67 6.85 14.60
CA SER A 59 23.81 6.23 15.30
C SER A 59 23.61 4.73 15.55
N VAL A 60 23.03 4.01 14.56
CA VAL A 60 22.84 2.56 14.58
C VAL A 60 23.77 1.89 13.58
N SER A 61 24.03 0.59 13.76
CA SER A 61 24.83 -0.19 12.81
C SER A 61 24.11 -0.30 11.48
N MET A 62 24.84 -0.11 10.38
CA MET A 62 24.33 -0.31 9.04
C MET A 62 23.96 -1.80 8.83
N PRO A 63 22.77 -2.13 8.34
CA PRO A 63 22.41 -3.49 8.05
C PRO A 63 23.16 -4.02 6.84
N GLU A 64 23.41 -5.31 6.79
CA GLU A 64 23.94 -5.97 5.61
C GLU A 64 22.87 -6.01 4.51
N ILE A 65 23.21 -5.43 3.35
CA ILE A 65 22.30 -5.38 2.20
C ILE A 65 22.58 -6.60 1.32
N THR A 66 21.85 -7.67 1.61
CA THR A 66 21.95 -8.93 0.88
C THR A 66 20.94 -8.97 -0.28
N GLU A 67 21.18 -9.84 -1.25
CA GLU A 67 20.25 -10.07 -2.36
C GLU A 67 18.89 -10.57 -1.87
N SER A 68 18.86 -11.40 -0.83
CA SER A 68 17.64 -11.88 -0.19
C SER A 68 16.79 -10.75 0.42
N LEU A 69 17.41 -9.63 0.81
CA LEU A 69 16.71 -8.44 1.28
C LEU A 69 16.15 -7.63 0.10
N LEU A 70 16.86 -7.58 -1.03
CA LEU A 70 16.48 -6.78 -2.20
C LEU A 70 15.39 -7.43 -3.04
N LEU A 71 15.36 -8.76 -3.17
CA LEU A 71 14.39 -9.49 -4.00
C LEU A 71 12.93 -9.13 -3.67
N PRO A 72 12.46 -9.18 -2.41
CA PRO A 72 11.07 -8.81 -2.11
C PRO A 72 10.79 -7.32 -2.31
N LEU A 73 11.79 -6.45 -2.16
CA LEU A 73 11.64 -5.02 -2.40
C LEU A 73 11.50 -4.69 -3.89
N ASN A 74 12.13 -5.47 -4.78
CA ASN A 74 11.99 -5.35 -6.23
C ASN A 74 10.57 -5.71 -6.72
N SER A 75 9.88 -6.59 -6.01
CA SER A 75 8.54 -7.04 -6.36
C SER A 75 7.43 -6.10 -5.88
N TYR A 76 7.76 -5.10 -5.08
CA TYR A 76 6.79 -4.15 -4.54
C TYR A 76 6.62 -2.93 -5.46
N GLU A 77 5.40 -2.43 -5.61
CA GLU A 77 5.07 -1.37 -6.57
C GLU A 77 5.50 0.05 -6.17
N TRP A 78 5.85 0.26 -4.91
CA TRP A 78 6.30 1.56 -4.39
C TRP A 78 5.36 2.73 -4.73
N PRO A 79 4.07 2.72 -4.32
CA PRO A 79 3.13 3.79 -4.64
C PRO A 79 3.60 5.15 -4.13
N GLY A 80 4.31 5.20 -3.00
CA GLY A 80 4.95 6.41 -2.46
C GLY A 80 6.37 6.66 -3.00
N ASN A 81 6.82 5.87 -3.98
CA ASN A 81 8.11 6.00 -4.64
C ASN A 81 9.29 6.05 -3.64
N VAL A 82 10.29 6.87 -3.94
CA VAL A 82 11.52 7.02 -3.13
C VAL A 82 11.22 7.51 -1.69
N ARG A 83 10.15 8.28 -1.50
CA ARG A 83 9.76 8.75 -0.17
C ARG A 83 9.26 7.59 0.71
N GLU A 84 8.48 6.69 0.15
CA GLU A 84 8.04 5.48 0.84
C GLU A 84 9.21 4.56 1.16
N LEU A 85 10.10 4.33 0.20
CA LEU A 85 11.30 3.54 0.39
C LEU A 85 12.13 4.05 1.58
N LYS A 86 12.39 5.36 1.64
CA LYS A 86 13.11 5.97 2.76
C LYS A 86 12.40 5.70 4.09
N ASN A 87 11.09 5.91 4.16
CA ASN A 87 10.32 5.72 5.40
C ASN A 87 10.30 4.24 5.85
N VAL A 88 10.23 3.31 4.90
CA VAL A 88 10.28 1.87 5.18
C VAL A 88 11.65 1.48 5.75
N LEU A 89 12.74 1.97 5.16
CA LEU A 89 14.10 1.71 5.65
C LEU A 89 14.33 2.33 7.04
N GLU A 90 13.89 3.56 7.26
CA GLU A 90 13.98 4.23 8.56
C GLU A 90 13.24 3.43 9.64
N ARG A 91 12.01 2.99 9.35
CA ARG A 91 11.22 2.15 10.25
C ARG A 91 11.89 0.80 10.53
N SER A 92 12.47 0.18 9.50
CA SER A 92 13.16 -1.11 9.63
C SER A 92 14.36 -1.03 10.58
N LEU A 93 15.15 0.03 10.46
CA LEU A 93 16.30 0.28 11.33
C LEU A 93 15.88 0.58 12.78
N LEU A 94 14.86 1.42 12.97
CA LEU A 94 14.33 1.74 14.30
C LEU A 94 13.74 0.52 15.01
N LEU A 95 12.98 -0.30 14.29
CA LEU A 95 12.31 -1.46 14.87
C LEU A 95 13.17 -2.73 14.86
N LYS A 96 14.36 -2.69 14.27
CA LYS A 96 15.25 -3.84 14.04
C LYS A 96 14.52 -5.00 13.32
N LYS A 97 13.71 -4.64 12.31
CA LYS A 97 12.95 -5.56 11.48
C LYS A 97 13.43 -5.51 10.03
N THR A 98 13.07 -6.50 9.24
CA THR A 98 13.34 -6.45 7.80
C THR A 98 12.47 -5.37 7.12
N PRO A 99 12.95 -4.70 6.05
CA PRO A 99 12.17 -3.70 5.34
C PRO A 99 10.82 -4.23 4.84
N ILE A 100 10.74 -5.49 4.43
CA ILE A 100 9.50 -6.11 3.95
C ILE A 100 8.43 -6.18 5.06
N GLU A 101 8.82 -6.45 6.30
CA GLU A 101 7.90 -6.44 7.45
C GLU A 101 7.40 -5.04 7.80
N CYS A 102 8.16 -4.01 7.37
CA CYS A 102 7.84 -2.60 7.61
C CYS A 102 7.05 -1.96 6.46
N ILE A 103 6.89 -2.64 5.33
CA ILE A 103 5.96 -2.22 4.28
C ILE A 103 4.55 -2.28 4.85
N ASN A 104 3.87 -1.14 4.84
CA ASN A 104 2.54 -1.02 5.44
C ASN A 104 1.57 -1.94 4.68
N PRO A 105 0.99 -2.98 5.31
CA PRO A 105 0.03 -3.85 4.62
C PRO A 105 -1.17 -3.09 4.06
N SER A 106 -1.51 -1.92 4.64
CA SER A 106 -2.59 -1.06 4.13
C SER A 106 -2.28 -0.35 2.82
N ALA A 107 -0.99 -0.15 2.46
CA ALA A 107 -0.60 0.50 1.21
C ALA A 107 -0.30 -0.51 0.08
N GLY A 108 0.11 -1.74 0.42
CA GLY A 108 0.44 -2.80 -0.55
C GLY A 108 -0.60 -3.92 -0.65
N ILE A 109 -1.43 -4.10 0.38
CA ILE A 109 -2.53 -5.09 0.39
C ILE A 109 -3.71 -4.64 -0.49
N LEU A 110 -3.74 -3.38 -0.92
CA LEU A 110 -4.70 -3.01 -1.96
C LEU A 110 -4.49 -3.78 -3.28
N ASN A 111 -3.33 -4.42 -3.51
CA ASN A 111 -3.06 -5.11 -4.78
C ASN A 111 -2.78 -6.62 -4.69
N ALA A 112 -2.47 -7.20 -3.52
CA ALA A 112 -2.11 -8.63 -3.45
C ALA A 112 -3.21 -9.57 -2.96
N ASN A 113 -4.22 -9.11 -2.22
CA ASN A 113 -5.31 -9.93 -1.71
C ASN A 113 -6.73 -9.33 -1.88
N THR A 114 -6.86 -8.22 -2.60
CA THR A 114 -8.18 -7.68 -3.01
C THR A 114 -8.59 -8.17 -4.40
N ARG A 115 -8.17 -9.36 -4.80
CA ARG A 115 -8.89 -10.11 -5.85
C ARG A 115 -10.12 -10.74 -5.21
N SER A 116 -11.06 -9.90 -4.83
CA SER A 116 -12.50 -10.17 -4.72
C SER A 116 -13.21 -9.28 -3.68
N ILE A 117 -12.84 -8.00 -3.58
CA ILE A 117 -13.83 -7.02 -3.17
C ILE A 117 -14.09 -6.21 -4.42
N GLU A 118 -15.20 -6.50 -5.09
CA GLU A 118 -15.78 -5.62 -6.11
C GLU A 118 -15.79 -4.20 -5.52
N PRO A 119 -15.24 -3.17 -6.21
CA PRO A 119 -15.11 -1.81 -5.66
C PRO A 119 -16.45 -1.08 -5.50
N ASN A 120 -17.57 -1.81 -5.46
CA ASN A 120 -18.90 -1.22 -5.57
C ASN A 120 -19.82 -1.47 -4.38
N ASP A 121 -19.36 -2.05 -3.28
CA ASP A 121 -20.24 -2.27 -2.13
C ASP A 121 -19.60 -1.79 -0.82
N GLU A 122 -19.57 -0.46 -0.63
CA GLU A 122 -19.20 0.21 0.63
C GLU A 122 -20.27 0.05 1.73
N ARG A 123 -21.28 -0.80 1.51
CA ARG A 123 -22.33 -1.03 2.49
C ARG A 123 -21.76 -1.79 3.68
N LEU A 124 -22.04 -1.31 4.87
CA LEU A 124 -21.66 -1.93 6.13
C LEU A 124 -22.01 -3.44 6.17
N ALA A 125 -23.16 -3.81 5.59
CA ALA A 125 -23.63 -5.18 5.50
C ALA A 125 -22.68 -6.10 4.70
N SER A 126 -22.06 -5.61 3.63
CA SER A 126 -21.13 -6.39 2.80
C SER A 126 -19.79 -6.58 3.50
N ILE A 127 -19.29 -5.55 4.15
CA ILE A 127 -18.07 -5.62 4.98
C ILE A 127 -18.27 -6.61 6.13
N GLU A 128 -19.42 -6.53 6.80
CA GLU A 128 -19.80 -7.43 7.89
C GLU A 128 -19.89 -8.88 7.41
N LYS A 129 -20.54 -9.14 6.26
CA LYS A 129 -20.65 -10.45 5.64
C LYS A 129 -19.27 -11.06 5.37
N HIS A 130 -18.39 -10.32 4.69
CA HIS A 130 -17.04 -10.77 4.38
C HIS A 130 -16.21 -11.07 5.63
N HIS A 131 -16.29 -10.21 6.62
CA HIS A 131 -15.57 -10.39 7.89
C HIS A 131 -16.02 -11.66 8.63
N MET A 132 -17.33 -11.88 8.73
CA MET A 132 -17.88 -13.07 9.37
C MET A 132 -17.56 -14.35 8.60
N GLN A 133 -17.66 -14.35 7.28
CA GLN A 133 -17.30 -15.51 6.45
C GLN A 133 -15.83 -15.88 6.58
N ARG A 134 -14.93 -14.89 6.65
CA ARG A 134 -13.51 -15.12 6.88
C ARG A 134 -13.26 -15.79 8.23
N ILE A 135 -13.81 -15.25 9.31
CA ILE A 135 -13.64 -15.83 10.66
C ILE A 135 -14.24 -17.24 10.72
N LEU A 136 -15.36 -17.48 10.07
CA LEU A 136 -15.97 -18.81 10.02
C LEU A 136 -15.08 -19.82 9.27
N GLY A 137 -14.42 -19.39 8.20
CA GLY A 137 -13.45 -20.19 7.47
C GLY A 137 -12.19 -20.50 8.29
N GLU A 138 -11.63 -19.50 8.98
CA GLU A 138 -10.48 -19.66 9.87
C GLU A 138 -10.76 -20.65 11.03
N GLU A 139 -12.01 -20.71 11.51
CA GLU A 139 -12.47 -21.64 12.56
C GLU A 139 -13.02 -22.96 11.99
N ASN A 140 -12.71 -23.29 10.73
CA ASN A 140 -13.15 -24.52 10.04
C ASN A 140 -14.67 -24.79 10.14
N GLY A 141 -15.48 -23.73 10.09
CA GLY A 141 -16.94 -23.81 10.19
C GLY A 141 -17.50 -23.97 11.61
N ASN A 142 -16.66 -23.88 12.64
CA ASN A 142 -17.10 -23.96 14.03
C ASN A 142 -17.81 -22.65 14.45
N LYS A 143 -19.13 -22.64 14.30
CA LYS A 143 -19.97 -21.46 14.59
C LYS A 143 -19.86 -20.96 16.03
N SER A 144 -19.59 -21.83 16.99
CA SER A 144 -19.47 -21.43 18.41
C SER A 144 -18.12 -20.76 18.68
N ALA A 145 -17.04 -21.19 18.03
CA ALA A 145 -15.74 -20.56 18.12
C ALA A 145 -15.72 -19.21 17.37
N ALA A 146 -16.27 -19.18 16.17
CA ALA A 146 -16.40 -17.96 15.37
C ALA A 146 -17.24 -16.87 16.07
N ALA A 147 -18.38 -17.25 16.67
CA ALA A 147 -19.25 -16.34 17.42
C ALA A 147 -18.54 -15.73 18.63
N ARG A 148 -17.74 -16.51 19.38
CA ARG A 148 -16.92 -16.00 20.49
C ARG A 148 -15.87 -15.00 20.01
N ARG A 149 -15.20 -15.31 18.89
CA ARG A 149 -14.15 -14.44 18.33
C ARG A 149 -14.70 -13.14 17.77
N LEU A 150 -15.94 -13.16 17.29
CA LEU A 150 -16.67 -11.99 16.77
C LEU A 150 -17.40 -11.18 17.88
N ASP A 151 -17.35 -11.65 19.12
CA ASP A 151 -18.08 -11.07 20.27
C ASP A 151 -19.60 -10.94 20.02
N ILE A 152 -20.18 -11.94 19.35
CA ILE A 152 -21.61 -12.02 19.07
C ILE A 152 -22.20 -13.34 19.55
N SER A 153 -23.53 -13.41 19.68
CA SER A 153 -24.19 -14.66 20.00
C SER A 153 -24.15 -15.61 18.78
N ARG A 154 -24.04 -16.93 19.04
CA ARG A 154 -24.14 -17.96 18.00
C ARG A 154 -25.44 -17.81 17.19
N LYS A 155 -26.55 -17.49 17.86
CA LYS A 155 -27.86 -17.28 17.23
C LYS A 155 -27.86 -16.10 16.26
N THR A 156 -27.10 -15.02 16.57
CA THR A 156 -26.91 -13.86 15.68
C THR A 156 -26.15 -14.27 14.43
N LEU A 157 -25.08 -15.06 14.56
CA LEU A 157 -24.29 -15.55 13.44
C LEU A 157 -25.13 -16.43 12.50
N GLU A 158 -25.88 -17.38 13.06
CA GLU A 158 -26.74 -18.28 12.28
C GLU A 158 -27.88 -17.53 11.56
N ARG A 159 -28.46 -16.50 12.19
CA ARG A 159 -29.49 -15.66 11.56
C ARG A 159 -28.93 -14.88 10.37
N LYS A 160 -27.76 -14.30 10.51
CA LYS A 160 -27.10 -13.54 9.43
C LYS A 160 -26.68 -14.45 8.28
N GLU A 161 -26.15 -15.62 8.56
CA GLU A 161 -25.82 -16.62 7.54
C GLU A 161 -27.05 -17.04 6.71
N LYS A 162 -28.20 -17.28 7.34
CA LYS A 162 -29.45 -17.58 6.62
C LYS A 162 -29.89 -16.43 5.69
N LEU A 163 -29.83 -15.18 6.15
CA LEU A 163 -30.18 -14.02 5.34
C LEU A 163 -29.29 -13.89 4.09
N TRP A 164 -28.04 -14.30 4.17
CA TRP A 164 -27.13 -14.23 3.01
C TRP A 164 -27.35 -15.37 2.00
N ILE A 165 -27.86 -16.51 2.44
CA ILE A 165 -28.22 -17.63 1.54
C ILE A 165 -29.53 -17.30 0.79
N GLU A 166 -30.46 -16.61 1.45
CA GLU A 166 -31.74 -16.19 0.85
C GLU A 166 -31.58 -15.01 -0.15
N GLN A 167 -30.46 -14.28 -0.13
CA GLN A 167 -30.15 -13.14 -1.00
C GLN A 167 -29.18 -13.50 -2.14
N ALA A 168 -28.72 -14.74 -2.26
CA ALA A 168 -27.81 -15.24 -3.29
C ALA A 168 -28.56 -15.97 -4.39
#